data_bd18ce073946cffc326d6c28e6754b8e
#
_entry.id   bd18ce073946cffc326d6c28e6754b8e
#
_cell.length_a   1.000
_cell.length_b   1.000
_cell.length_c   1.000
_cell.angle_alpha   90.00
_cell.angle_beta   90.00
_cell.angle_gamma   90.00
#
_symmetry.space_group_name_H-M   'P 1'
#
loop_
_entity.id
_entity.type
_entity.pdbx_description
1 polymer ?
#
loop_
_entity_poly.entity_id
_entity_poly.type
_entity_poly.pdbx_seq_one_letter_code
_entity_poly.pdbx_strand_id
1 'polypeptide(L)'
;IRSASIRQIGAVVRAVEARTGVEFIHFEMGVPGLPPSAVGVKAECEALQRGVASVYPIIDGIPEIKEQASRFVKAFLDTDIKHQGCIPTVGSMQASFASLMIASQLDRKRNTVLYIDPGFPVQKLQAQVIGVDVASFDIASCRGKSLEAQLKSMYEKGNICAVLYSTPN
;
A
#
# COMPACT_ATOMS: atom_id res chain seq x y z
N ILE A 1 12.06 -16.95 -14.84
CA ILE A 1 11.44 -16.88 -13.49
C ILE A 1 11.91 -15.65 -12.70
N ARG A 2 13.19 -15.23 -12.80
CA ARG A 2 13.73 -14.07 -12.02
C ARG A 2 12.99 -12.74 -12.23
N SER A 3 12.24 -12.56 -13.32
CA SER A 3 11.47 -11.35 -13.63
C SER A 3 9.96 -11.60 -13.70
N ALA A 4 9.49 -12.78 -13.29
CA ALA A 4 8.07 -13.11 -13.35
C ALA A 4 7.28 -12.39 -12.26
N SER A 5 6.11 -11.86 -12.62
CA SER A 5 5.16 -11.30 -11.65
C SER A 5 4.54 -12.41 -10.79
N ILE A 6 4.03 -12.04 -9.61
CA ILE A 6 3.30 -12.95 -8.70
C ILE A 6 2.19 -13.71 -9.45
N ARG A 7 1.45 -13.02 -10.34
CA ARG A 7 0.38 -13.63 -11.14
C ARG A 7 0.90 -14.67 -12.13
N GLN A 8 2.05 -14.41 -12.77
CA GLN A 8 2.69 -15.36 -13.68
C GLN A 8 3.19 -16.60 -12.94
N ILE A 9 3.78 -16.43 -11.74
CA ILE A 9 4.18 -17.55 -10.89
C ILE A 9 2.96 -18.39 -10.52
N GLY A 10 1.90 -17.79 -10.01
CA GLY A 10 0.66 -18.50 -9.67
C GLY A 10 0.01 -19.21 -10.87
N ALA A 11 0.09 -18.64 -12.08
CA ALA A 11 -0.40 -19.30 -13.29
C ALA A 11 0.41 -20.55 -13.65
N VAL A 12 1.74 -20.49 -13.52
CA VAL A 12 2.62 -21.63 -13.74
C VAL A 12 2.37 -22.73 -12.72
N VAL A 13 2.24 -22.36 -11.43
CA VAL A 13 1.97 -23.34 -10.36
C VAL A 13 0.66 -24.06 -10.62
N ARG A 14 -0.43 -23.35 -10.89
CA ARG A 14 -1.74 -23.98 -11.22
C ARG A 14 -1.67 -24.90 -12.45
N ALA A 15 -0.90 -24.51 -13.47
CA ALA A 15 -0.73 -25.37 -14.64
C ALA A 15 0.04 -26.67 -14.33
N VAL A 16 1.01 -26.61 -13.42
CA VAL A 16 1.73 -27.80 -12.95
C VAL A 16 0.82 -28.68 -12.10
N GLU A 17 0.08 -28.11 -11.16
CA GLU A 17 -0.91 -28.83 -10.33
C GLU A 17 -1.93 -29.58 -11.20
N ALA A 18 -2.49 -28.89 -12.20
CA ALA A 18 -3.48 -29.49 -13.10
C ALA A 18 -2.92 -30.65 -13.93
N ARG A 19 -1.62 -30.63 -14.24
CA ARG A 19 -0.98 -31.67 -15.06
C ARG A 19 -0.45 -32.86 -14.24
N THR A 20 -0.04 -32.62 -13.03
CA THR A 20 0.67 -33.60 -12.19
C THR A 20 -0.20 -34.16 -11.07
N GLY A 21 -1.29 -33.50 -10.71
CA GLY A 21 -2.10 -33.81 -9.53
C GLY A 21 -1.41 -33.52 -8.20
N VAL A 22 -0.22 -32.87 -8.22
CA VAL A 22 0.53 -32.50 -7.02
C VAL A 22 0.03 -31.13 -6.55
N GLU A 23 -0.44 -31.03 -5.31
CA GLU A 23 -0.82 -29.77 -4.68
C GLU A 23 0.42 -29.07 -4.14
N PHE A 24 0.51 -27.75 -4.39
CA PHE A 24 1.57 -26.89 -3.88
C PHE A 24 1.07 -26.05 -2.70
N ILE A 25 1.95 -25.75 -1.76
CA ILE A 25 1.69 -24.73 -0.74
C ILE A 25 2.01 -23.38 -1.37
N HIS A 26 0.98 -22.53 -1.49
CA HIS A 26 1.06 -21.23 -2.15
C HIS A 26 1.63 -20.15 -1.21
N PHE A 27 2.87 -19.72 -1.46
CA PHE A 27 3.50 -18.60 -0.75
C PHE A 27 3.75 -17.38 -1.65
N GLU A 28 3.36 -17.45 -2.92
CA GLU A 28 3.56 -16.36 -3.88
C GLU A 28 2.62 -15.18 -3.67
N MET A 29 1.53 -15.37 -2.93
CA MET A 29 0.56 -14.33 -2.62
C MET A 29 0.17 -14.37 -1.15
N GLY A 30 0.33 -13.25 -0.46
CA GLY A 30 -0.17 -13.09 0.91
C GLY A 30 -1.70 -12.96 0.93
N VAL A 31 -2.36 -14.01 1.40
CA VAL A 31 -3.82 -14.02 1.61
C VAL A 31 -4.09 -14.14 3.10
N PRO A 32 -4.97 -13.28 3.70
CA PRO A 32 -5.24 -13.33 5.13
C PRO A 32 -5.74 -14.70 5.63
N GLY A 33 -6.53 -15.42 4.82
CA GLY A 33 -6.97 -16.79 5.11
C GLY A 33 -8.00 -16.95 6.24
N LEU A 34 -8.21 -15.92 7.05
CA LEU A 34 -9.23 -15.94 8.10
C LEU A 34 -10.56 -15.40 7.57
N PRO A 35 -11.71 -15.96 8.00
CA PRO A 35 -13.00 -15.41 7.63
C PRO A 35 -13.15 -13.98 8.19
N PRO A 36 -13.91 -13.11 7.51
CA PRO A 36 -14.18 -11.77 8.01
C PRO A 36 -14.99 -11.84 9.31
N SER A 37 -14.90 -10.81 10.12
CA SER A 37 -15.66 -10.71 11.37
C SER A 37 -17.16 -10.80 11.10
N ALA A 38 -17.87 -11.70 11.78
CA ALA A 38 -19.32 -11.86 11.66
C ALA A 38 -20.07 -10.54 11.96
N VAL A 39 -19.58 -9.74 12.89
CA VAL A 39 -20.14 -8.42 13.21
C VAL A 39 -20.01 -7.48 12.02
N GLY A 40 -18.85 -7.47 11.35
CA GLY A 40 -18.60 -6.66 10.17
C GLY A 40 -19.53 -7.06 9.00
N VAL A 41 -19.60 -8.36 8.71
CA VAL A 41 -20.47 -8.88 7.64
C VAL A 41 -21.92 -8.52 7.89
N LYS A 42 -22.42 -8.70 9.12
CA LYS A 42 -23.78 -8.34 9.49
C LYS A 42 -24.04 -6.84 9.27
N ALA A 43 -23.15 -5.99 9.74
CA ALA A 43 -23.28 -4.53 9.61
C ALA A 43 -23.29 -4.09 8.13
N GLU A 44 -22.46 -4.70 7.29
CA GLU A 44 -22.44 -4.45 5.84
C GLU A 44 -23.75 -4.84 5.18
N CYS A 45 -24.28 -6.05 5.45
CA CYS A 45 -25.58 -6.50 4.95
C CYS A 45 -26.72 -5.55 5.36
N GLU A 46 -26.77 -5.15 6.62
CA GLU A 46 -27.75 -4.19 7.12
C GLU A 46 -27.64 -2.81 6.45
N ALA A 47 -26.41 -2.34 6.20
CA ALA A 47 -26.18 -1.08 5.50
C ALA A 47 -26.70 -1.14 4.06
N LEU A 48 -26.43 -2.22 3.33
CA LEU A 48 -26.95 -2.44 1.98
C LEU A 48 -28.49 -2.48 1.96
N GLN A 49 -29.10 -3.15 2.92
CA GLN A 49 -30.57 -3.21 3.06
C GLN A 49 -31.18 -1.82 3.33
N ARG A 50 -30.46 -0.93 4.01
CA ARG A 50 -30.87 0.47 4.19
C ARG A 50 -30.68 1.34 2.95
N GLY A 51 -30.15 0.79 1.86
CA GLY A 51 -30.02 1.48 0.58
C GLY A 51 -28.80 2.40 0.47
N VAL A 52 -27.73 2.17 1.25
CA VAL A 52 -26.52 3.02 1.17
C VAL A 52 -25.87 3.00 -0.21
N ALA A 53 -26.08 1.93 -0.99
CA ALA A 53 -25.55 1.80 -2.34
C ALA A 53 -26.32 2.60 -3.40
N SER A 54 -27.47 3.19 -3.06
CA SER A 54 -28.31 3.96 -3.99
C SER A 54 -28.05 5.46 -3.98
N VAL A 55 -27.05 5.92 -3.20
CA VAL A 55 -26.69 7.34 -3.09
C VAL A 55 -25.18 7.53 -3.28
N TYR A 56 -24.77 8.68 -3.80
CA TYR A 56 -23.37 9.04 -3.82
C TYR A 56 -22.90 9.42 -2.42
N PRO A 57 -21.77 8.87 -1.95
CA PRO A 57 -21.16 9.31 -0.69
C PRO A 57 -20.56 10.71 -0.85
N ILE A 58 -20.26 11.34 0.28
CA ILE A 58 -19.44 12.57 0.31
C ILE A 58 -18.05 12.24 -0.27
N ILE A 59 -17.53 13.15 -1.11
CA ILE A 59 -16.31 12.93 -1.91
C ILE A 59 -15.10 12.51 -1.07
N ASP A 60 -14.93 13.12 0.10
CA ASP A 60 -13.81 12.86 1.01
C ASP A 60 -14.11 11.79 2.08
N GLY A 61 -15.24 11.09 1.95
CA GLY A 61 -15.67 10.02 2.83
C GLY A 61 -16.68 10.46 3.89
N ILE A 62 -17.53 9.54 4.32
CA ILE A 62 -18.52 9.80 5.37
C ILE A 62 -17.86 10.00 6.74
N PRO A 63 -18.40 10.87 7.61
CA PRO A 63 -17.79 11.18 8.91
C PRO A 63 -17.49 9.96 9.76
N GLU A 64 -18.39 9.00 9.77
CA GLU A 64 -18.30 7.78 10.60
C GLU A 64 -17.05 6.95 10.30
N ILE A 65 -16.70 6.74 9.02
CA ILE A 65 -15.49 5.99 8.68
C ILE A 65 -14.24 6.76 9.05
N LYS A 66 -14.26 8.10 8.91
CA LYS A 66 -13.12 8.95 9.24
C LYS A 66 -12.86 8.94 10.76
N GLU A 67 -13.91 9.00 11.57
CA GLU A 67 -13.81 8.86 13.03
C GLU A 67 -13.28 7.48 13.44
N GLN A 68 -13.80 6.41 12.84
CA GLN A 68 -13.31 5.07 13.15
C GLN A 68 -11.86 4.86 12.68
N ALA A 69 -11.43 5.45 11.56
CA ALA A 69 -10.04 5.42 11.13
C ALA A 69 -9.12 6.12 12.16
N SER A 70 -9.52 7.28 12.67
CA SER A 70 -8.79 7.98 13.74
C SER A 70 -8.68 7.13 15.02
N ARG A 71 -9.79 6.50 15.43
CA ARG A 71 -9.80 5.59 16.60
C ARG A 71 -8.91 4.36 16.39
N PHE A 72 -8.94 3.79 15.19
CA PHE A 72 -8.10 2.64 14.85
C PHE A 72 -6.61 2.99 14.93
N VAL A 73 -6.22 4.12 14.33
CA VAL A 73 -4.82 4.59 14.37
C VAL A 73 -4.37 4.85 15.81
N LYS A 74 -5.23 5.47 16.63
CA LYS A 74 -4.92 5.66 18.05
C LYS A 74 -4.75 4.34 18.79
N ALA A 75 -5.67 3.38 18.59
CA ALA A 75 -5.67 2.10 19.29
C ALA A 75 -4.48 1.20 18.93
N PHE A 76 -4.06 1.17 17.66
CA PHE A 76 -3.04 0.23 17.17
C PHE A 76 -1.66 0.84 16.96
N LEU A 77 -1.57 2.16 16.73
CA LEU A 77 -0.32 2.86 16.47
C LEU A 77 0.02 3.91 17.52
N ASP A 78 -0.85 4.09 18.52
CA ASP A 78 -0.76 5.13 19.57
C ASP A 78 -0.47 6.53 19.01
N THR A 79 -1.05 6.82 17.85
CA THR A 79 -0.87 8.10 17.16
C THR A 79 -2.19 8.86 17.10
N ASP A 80 -2.17 10.14 17.49
CA ASP A 80 -3.32 11.01 17.39
C ASP A 80 -3.38 11.67 16.02
N ILE A 81 -4.42 11.35 15.24
CA ILE A 81 -4.70 11.97 13.94
C ILE A 81 -6.10 12.63 13.98
N LYS A 82 -6.23 13.75 13.29
CA LYS A 82 -7.52 14.40 13.13
C LYS A 82 -8.37 13.64 12.11
N HIS A 83 -9.58 13.23 12.48
CA HIS A 83 -10.47 12.47 11.59
C HIS A 83 -10.79 13.23 10.28
N GLN A 84 -10.84 14.56 10.29
CA GLN A 84 -11.04 15.37 9.09
C GLN A 84 -9.97 15.14 8.01
N GLY A 85 -8.74 14.80 8.42
CA GLY A 85 -7.64 14.48 7.50
C GLY A 85 -7.64 13.04 6.99
N CYS A 86 -8.55 12.18 7.47
CA CYS A 86 -8.68 10.81 6.98
C CYS A 86 -9.48 10.80 5.68
N ILE A 87 -8.92 10.22 4.64
CA ILE A 87 -9.56 10.08 3.32
C ILE A 87 -9.66 8.59 2.99
N PRO A 88 -10.87 8.02 2.95
CA PRO A 88 -11.07 6.62 2.53
C PRO A 88 -10.67 6.43 1.07
N THR A 89 -10.04 5.30 0.78
CA THR A 89 -9.62 4.91 -0.57
C THR A 89 -10.04 3.49 -0.89
N VAL A 90 -10.13 3.16 -2.18
CA VAL A 90 -10.36 1.78 -2.64
C VAL A 90 -9.04 1.00 -2.50
N GLY A 91 -8.74 0.59 -1.27
CA GLY A 91 -7.52 -0.10 -0.90
C GLY A 91 -6.26 0.77 -0.91
N SER A 92 -5.16 0.20 -0.42
CA SER A 92 -3.85 0.86 -0.34
C SER A 92 -3.26 1.22 -1.71
N MET A 93 -3.70 0.55 -2.77
CA MET A 93 -3.26 0.82 -4.14
C MET A 93 -3.70 2.21 -4.62
N GLN A 94 -4.94 2.60 -4.36
CA GLN A 94 -5.41 3.95 -4.68
C GLN A 94 -4.72 4.99 -3.78
N ALA A 95 -4.59 4.68 -2.49
CA ALA A 95 -3.92 5.58 -1.55
C ALA A 95 -2.47 5.87 -1.99
N SER A 96 -1.70 4.84 -2.31
CA SER A 96 -0.31 5.01 -2.75
C SER A 96 -0.21 5.75 -4.08
N PHE A 97 -1.05 5.43 -5.05
CA PHE A 97 -1.07 6.11 -6.35
C PHE A 97 -1.37 7.61 -6.20
N ALA A 98 -2.43 7.95 -5.47
CA ALA A 98 -2.80 9.34 -5.22
C ALA A 98 -1.71 10.10 -4.44
N SER A 99 -1.13 9.47 -3.41
CA SER A 99 -0.05 10.08 -2.62
C SER A 99 1.19 10.36 -3.45
N LEU A 100 1.62 9.41 -4.31
CA LEU A 100 2.76 9.59 -5.20
C LEU A 100 2.50 10.70 -6.23
N MET A 101 1.30 10.73 -6.81
CA MET A 101 0.91 11.76 -7.76
C MET A 101 0.93 13.16 -7.12
N ILE A 102 0.38 13.31 -5.92
CA ILE A 102 0.38 14.58 -5.19
C ILE A 102 1.81 14.98 -4.83
N ALA A 103 2.59 14.08 -4.23
CA ALA A 103 3.96 14.37 -3.79
C ALA A 103 4.84 14.85 -4.96
N SER A 104 4.69 14.27 -6.14
CA SER A 104 5.44 14.67 -7.34
C SER A 104 5.04 16.04 -7.91
N GLN A 105 3.87 16.56 -7.52
CA GLN A 105 3.39 17.87 -7.99
C GLN A 105 3.64 19.02 -6.99
N LEU A 106 3.96 18.72 -5.73
CA LEU A 106 4.22 19.73 -4.70
C LEU A 106 5.45 20.59 -5.03
N ASP A 107 6.50 19.95 -5.54
CA ASP A 107 7.68 20.65 -6.04
C ASP A 107 8.19 19.92 -7.30
N ARG A 108 7.97 20.49 -8.46
CA ARG A 108 8.34 19.90 -9.75
C ARG A 108 9.84 19.71 -9.97
N LYS A 109 10.68 20.33 -9.14
CA LYS A 109 12.13 20.09 -9.14
C LYS A 109 12.50 18.78 -8.46
N ARG A 110 11.57 18.21 -7.69
CA ARG A 110 11.73 16.95 -6.96
C ARG A 110 10.86 15.89 -7.61
N ASN A 111 11.45 15.10 -8.48
CA ASN A 111 10.73 14.09 -9.27
C ASN A 111 11.23 12.67 -9.01
N THR A 112 11.74 12.38 -7.82
CA THR A 112 12.23 11.04 -7.48
C THR A 112 11.56 10.53 -6.22
N VAL A 113 11.01 9.33 -6.26
CA VAL A 113 10.54 8.61 -5.08
C VAL A 113 11.63 7.67 -4.61
N LEU A 114 12.00 7.76 -3.34
CA LEU A 114 12.96 6.88 -2.71
C LEU A 114 12.22 5.70 -2.06
N TYR A 115 12.56 4.48 -2.47
CA TYR A 115 12.04 3.24 -1.89
C TYR A 115 13.08 2.59 -0.99
N ILE A 116 12.66 2.18 0.20
CA ILE A 116 13.45 1.34 1.09
C ILE A 116 12.98 -0.09 0.88
N ASP A 117 13.82 -0.88 0.22
CA ASP A 117 13.53 -2.28 -0.09
C ASP A 117 13.91 -3.22 1.08
N PRO A 118 13.25 -4.38 1.20
CA PRO A 118 12.16 -4.88 0.37
C PRO A 118 10.84 -4.17 0.63
N GLY A 119 9.96 -4.13 -0.38
CA GLY A 119 8.65 -3.52 -0.28
C GLY A 119 7.72 -4.05 -1.37
N PHE A 120 6.49 -3.54 -1.41
CA PHE A 120 5.51 -3.95 -2.39
C PHE A 120 5.87 -3.40 -3.78
N PRO A 121 6.18 -4.26 -4.78
CA PRO A 121 6.79 -3.83 -6.04
C PRO A 121 5.87 -3.00 -6.93
N VAL A 122 4.55 -3.10 -6.75
CA VAL A 122 3.56 -2.41 -7.59
C VAL A 122 3.65 -0.90 -7.42
N GLN A 123 4.08 -0.40 -6.28
CA GLN A 123 4.23 1.03 -6.05
C GLN A 123 5.34 1.65 -6.92
N LYS A 124 6.40 0.91 -7.21
CA LYS A 124 7.43 1.34 -8.19
C LYS A 124 6.86 1.44 -9.61
N LEU A 125 5.97 0.52 -9.98
CA LEU A 125 5.27 0.59 -11.26
C LEU A 125 4.31 1.78 -11.31
N GLN A 126 3.62 2.10 -10.21
CA GLN A 126 2.79 3.30 -10.13
C GLN A 126 3.60 4.57 -10.36
N ALA A 127 4.78 4.70 -9.72
CA ALA A 127 5.69 5.82 -9.94
C ALA A 127 6.09 5.95 -11.42
N GLN A 128 6.44 4.85 -12.08
CA GLN A 128 6.77 4.83 -13.50
C GLN A 128 5.60 5.28 -14.38
N VAL A 129 4.36 4.83 -14.09
CA VAL A 129 3.16 5.21 -14.86
C VAL A 129 2.90 6.71 -14.80
N ILE A 130 3.15 7.35 -13.66
CA ILE A 130 2.98 8.81 -13.51
C ILE A 130 4.21 9.62 -13.94
N GLY A 131 5.26 8.96 -14.45
CA GLY A 131 6.47 9.62 -14.95
C GLY A 131 7.40 10.14 -13.85
N VAL A 132 7.39 9.48 -12.68
CA VAL A 132 8.26 9.81 -11.54
C VAL A 132 9.43 8.85 -11.50
N ASP A 133 10.62 9.38 -11.29
CA ASP A 133 11.84 8.60 -11.15
C ASP A 133 11.83 7.75 -9.86
N VAL A 134 12.50 6.61 -9.92
CA VAL A 134 12.59 5.67 -8.81
C VAL A 134 14.05 5.52 -8.38
N ALA A 135 14.32 5.78 -7.11
CA ALA A 135 15.56 5.39 -6.46
C ALA A 135 15.26 4.37 -5.36
N SER A 136 16.15 3.44 -5.10
CA SER A 136 15.97 2.49 -4.00
C SER A 136 17.28 2.00 -3.42
N PHE A 137 17.22 1.51 -2.17
CA PHE A 137 18.29 0.74 -1.53
C PHE A 137 17.67 -0.34 -0.64
N ASP A 138 18.43 -1.41 -0.40
CA ASP A 138 18.03 -2.52 0.47
C ASP A 138 18.38 -2.20 1.93
N ILE A 139 17.38 -2.21 2.82
CA ILE A 139 17.56 -1.98 4.27
C ILE A 139 18.44 -3.04 4.94
N ALA A 140 18.52 -4.25 4.37
CA ALA A 140 19.38 -5.29 4.90
C ALA A 140 20.86 -4.90 4.87
N SER A 141 21.24 -4.02 3.91
CA SER A 141 22.62 -3.53 3.75
C SER A 141 22.97 -2.35 4.66
N CYS A 142 21.99 -1.69 5.28
CA CYS A 142 22.23 -0.53 6.13
C CYS A 142 21.21 -0.42 7.26
N ARG A 143 21.68 -0.35 8.50
CA ARG A 143 20.88 -0.21 9.73
C ARG A 143 21.51 0.79 10.71
N GLY A 144 20.68 1.35 11.60
CA GLY A 144 21.12 2.33 12.58
C GLY A 144 21.81 3.55 11.94
N LYS A 145 23.01 3.90 12.37
CA LYS A 145 23.73 5.06 11.85
C LYS A 145 24.04 4.99 10.35
N SER A 146 24.24 3.79 9.80
CA SER A 146 24.46 3.64 8.36
C SER A 146 23.19 3.90 7.55
N LEU A 147 22.00 3.59 8.08
CA LEU A 147 20.73 3.95 7.47
C LEU A 147 20.53 5.47 7.46
N GLU A 148 20.83 6.14 8.59
CA GLU A 148 20.75 7.59 8.66
C GLU A 148 21.67 8.26 7.63
N ALA A 149 22.93 7.82 7.54
CA ALA A 149 23.88 8.32 6.55
C ALA A 149 23.41 8.10 5.11
N GLN A 150 22.84 6.92 4.82
CA GLN A 150 22.27 6.59 3.51
C GLN A 150 21.10 7.49 3.14
N LEU A 151 20.14 7.67 4.05
CA LEU A 151 18.99 8.56 3.85
C LEU A 151 19.44 10.01 3.62
N LYS A 152 20.38 10.50 4.43
CA LYS A 152 20.93 11.84 4.30
C LYS A 152 21.59 12.04 2.93
N SER A 153 22.45 11.12 2.52
CA SER A 153 23.12 11.15 1.21
C SER A 153 22.14 11.16 0.05
N MET A 154 21.04 10.39 0.14
CA MET A 154 20.00 10.38 -0.90
C MET A 154 19.21 11.69 -0.92
N TYR A 155 18.88 12.24 0.25
CA TYR A 155 18.13 13.48 0.37
C TYR A 155 18.93 14.71 -0.11
N GLU A 156 20.24 14.75 0.15
CA GLU A 156 21.14 15.83 -0.25
C GLU A 156 21.24 15.99 -1.78
N LYS A 157 20.86 14.98 -2.57
CA LYS A 157 20.74 15.11 -4.03
C LYS A 157 19.65 16.10 -4.46
N GLY A 158 18.74 16.47 -3.55
CA GLY A 158 17.76 17.53 -3.74
C GLY A 158 16.59 17.20 -4.64
N ASN A 159 16.46 15.97 -5.14
CA ASN A 159 15.41 15.56 -6.10
C ASN A 159 14.34 14.62 -5.51
N ILE A 160 14.43 14.28 -4.22
CA ILE A 160 13.47 13.37 -3.57
C ILE A 160 12.17 14.11 -3.23
N CYS A 161 11.04 13.65 -3.78
CA CYS A 161 9.70 14.15 -3.47
C CYS A 161 8.98 13.33 -2.39
N ALA A 162 9.30 12.04 -2.27
CA ALA A 162 8.70 11.15 -1.29
C ALA A 162 9.63 10.01 -0.90
N VAL A 163 9.46 9.48 0.31
CA VAL A 163 10.09 8.24 0.76
C VAL A 163 8.99 7.22 1.05
N LEU A 164 9.17 6.00 0.56
CA LEU A 164 8.21 4.92 0.70
C LEU A 164 8.88 3.66 1.26
N TYR A 165 8.28 3.12 2.32
CA TYR A 165 8.75 1.91 2.98
C TYR A 165 7.58 1.12 3.55
N SER A 166 7.81 -0.18 3.82
CA SER A 166 6.85 -1.05 4.49
C SER A 166 7.28 -1.31 5.93
N THR A 167 6.31 -1.27 6.86
CA THR A 167 6.55 -1.64 8.26
C THR A 167 5.28 -2.22 8.88
N PRO A 168 5.34 -3.37 9.53
CA PRO A 168 6.48 -4.32 9.52
C PRO A 168 6.69 -4.94 8.15
N ASN A 169 7.91 -5.44 7.90
CA ASN A 169 8.28 -6.11 6.65
C ASN A 169 9.28 -7.24 6.94
#